data_bd3126be00c6737713bbeaf768def717
#
_entry.id   bd3126be00c6737713bbeaf768def717
#
_cell.length_a   1.000
_cell.length_b   1.000
_cell.length_c   1.000
_cell.angle_alpha   90.00
_cell.angle_beta   90.00
_cell.angle_gamma   90.00
#
_symmetry.space_group_name_H-M   'P 1'
#
loop_
_entity.id
_entity.type
_entity.pdbx_description
1 polymer ?
#
loop_
_entity_poly.entity_id
_entity_poly.type
_entity_poly.pdbx_seq_one_letter_code
_entity_poly.pdbx_strand_id
1 'polypeptide(L)'
;MDRPITTLFMLMSLDGKISPGASDALDVDKDFPKIDGLKEGLPQYYEIEQTTDLWSFNTGRVQEKMGVNQKPYPDKTPVSFVLLDNNHLTEHGVTYFCKKSQVFVLITSNKDHPAYNIQENNLHIIFQEKLSLKDALHELKSSYGCNKLTIQSGGTVNGLFLRAKLFDYIDVVVAPVLIGGKETASLIDGSSITSENPSSDDTIIKIIRFI
;
A
#
# COMPACT_ATOMS: atom_id res chain seq x y z
N MET A 1 3.06 -2.45 21.97
CA MET A 1 1.86 -1.72 21.51
C MET A 1 0.93 -2.69 20.86
N ASP A 2 -0.34 -2.62 21.15
CA ASP A 2 -1.35 -3.48 20.53
C ASP A 2 -1.72 -2.95 19.14
N ARG A 3 -1.24 -3.63 18.09
CA ARG A 3 -1.45 -3.31 16.68
C ARG A 3 -1.58 -4.58 15.86
N PRO A 4 -2.06 -4.53 14.61
CA PRO A 4 -2.02 -5.68 13.71
C PRO A 4 -0.58 -6.19 13.50
N ILE A 5 -0.45 -7.46 13.21
CA ILE A 5 0.75 -7.98 12.55
C ILE A 5 0.75 -7.45 11.12
N THR A 6 1.84 -6.85 10.69
CA THR A 6 1.94 -6.19 9.39
C THR A 6 2.93 -6.91 8.47
N THR A 7 2.50 -7.18 7.25
CA THR A 7 3.32 -7.80 6.20
C THR A 7 3.40 -6.85 5.01
N LEU A 8 4.58 -6.39 4.63
CA LEU A 8 4.77 -5.74 3.34
C LEU A 8 4.77 -6.84 2.26
N PHE A 9 3.82 -6.78 1.33
CA PHE A 9 3.76 -7.69 0.18
C PHE A 9 3.82 -6.89 -1.11
N MET A 10 4.89 -7.10 -1.91
CA MET A 10 5.10 -6.30 -3.12
C MET A 10 5.76 -7.10 -4.23
N LEU A 11 5.41 -6.74 -5.48
CA LEU A 11 6.17 -7.10 -6.67
C LEU A 11 7.20 -6.01 -6.94
N MET A 12 8.44 -6.39 -7.21
CA MET A 12 9.50 -5.46 -7.62
C MET A 12 10.41 -6.05 -8.69
N SER A 13 11.17 -5.21 -9.37
CA SER A 13 12.27 -5.64 -10.23
C SER A 13 13.45 -6.17 -9.41
N LEU A 14 14.41 -6.83 -10.07
CA LEU A 14 15.63 -7.35 -9.44
C LEU A 14 16.48 -6.23 -8.78
N ASP A 15 16.41 -5.00 -9.30
CA ASP A 15 17.08 -3.82 -8.74
C ASP A 15 16.16 -2.99 -7.80
N GLY A 16 15.07 -3.59 -7.30
CA GLY A 16 14.23 -3.02 -6.25
C GLY A 16 13.24 -1.96 -6.69
N LYS A 17 12.93 -1.87 -8.00
CA LYS A 17 11.97 -0.89 -8.52
C LYS A 17 10.54 -1.41 -8.51
N ILE A 18 9.60 -0.56 -8.11
CA ILE A 18 8.16 -0.83 -8.09
C ILE A 18 7.41 -0.02 -9.17
N SER A 19 8.13 0.44 -10.18
CA SER A 19 7.61 1.15 -11.33
C SER A 19 8.55 0.92 -12.51
N PRO A 20 8.09 0.84 -13.75
CA PRO A 20 8.96 0.70 -14.92
C PRO A 20 9.67 2.00 -15.33
N GLY A 21 9.47 3.11 -14.62
CA GLY A 21 10.11 4.39 -14.94
C GLY A 21 9.77 5.48 -13.93
N ALA A 22 10.32 6.68 -14.16
CA ALA A 22 10.23 7.82 -13.24
C ALA A 22 8.88 8.55 -13.27
N SER A 23 8.04 8.30 -14.28
CA SER A 23 6.72 8.95 -14.33
C SER A 23 5.83 8.43 -13.22
N ASP A 24 5.24 9.35 -12.47
CA ASP A 24 4.30 9.00 -11.39
C ASP A 24 2.98 8.37 -11.90
N ALA A 25 2.73 8.41 -13.21
CA ALA A 25 1.60 7.72 -13.85
C ALA A 25 1.84 6.22 -14.04
N LEU A 26 3.09 5.76 -13.89
CA LEU A 26 3.46 4.36 -14.06
C LEU A 26 3.30 3.57 -12.76
N ASP A 27 2.96 2.29 -12.91
CA ASP A 27 2.77 1.38 -11.78
C ASP A 27 3.12 -0.06 -12.18
N VAL A 28 3.67 -0.83 -11.25
CA VAL A 28 4.07 -2.21 -11.48
C VAL A 28 2.90 -3.09 -11.93
N ASP A 29 1.74 -2.97 -11.29
CA ASP A 29 0.56 -3.79 -11.62
C ASP A 29 -0.07 -3.44 -12.97
N LYS A 30 0.09 -2.19 -13.40
CA LYS A 30 -0.47 -1.70 -14.66
C LYS A 30 0.47 -1.88 -15.84
N ASP A 31 1.78 -1.77 -15.61
CA ASP A 31 2.75 -1.57 -16.68
C ASP A 31 3.71 -2.75 -16.86
N PHE A 32 4.03 -3.55 -15.83
CA PHE A 32 4.79 -4.79 -15.99
C PHE A 32 4.10 -5.81 -16.91
N PRO A 33 2.76 -5.95 -16.89
CA PRO A 33 2.06 -6.81 -17.85
C PRO A 33 2.27 -6.47 -19.33
N LYS A 34 2.80 -5.28 -19.62
CA LYS A 34 3.08 -4.82 -20.99
C LYS A 34 4.51 -5.16 -21.45
N ILE A 35 5.35 -5.66 -20.55
CA ILE A 35 6.74 -6.00 -20.82
C ILE A 35 6.81 -7.46 -21.22
N ASP A 36 7.27 -7.74 -22.45
CA ASP A 36 7.47 -9.10 -22.94
C ASP A 36 8.48 -9.84 -22.05
N GLY A 37 8.19 -11.10 -21.73
CA GLY A 37 8.97 -11.91 -20.80
C GLY A 37 8.62 -11.73 -19.33
N LEU A 38 7.88 -10.67 -18.93
CA LEU A 38 7.35 -10.52 -17.57
C LEU A 38 5.91 -10.98 -17.44
N LYS A 39 5.08 -10.66 -18.41
CA LYS A 39 3.64 -10.98 -18.42
C LYS A 39 3.33 -12.45 -18.18
N GLU A 40 4.22 -13.34 -18.58
CA GLU A 40 4.08 -14.80 -18.43
C GLU A 40 4.21 -15.26 -16.97
N GLY A 41 4.99 -14.54 -16.15
CA GLY A 41 5.20 -14.86 -14.73
C GLY A 41 4.22 -14.15 -13.78
N LEU A 42 3.50 -13.14 -14.23
CA LEU A 42 2.61 -12.35 -13.39
C LEU A 42 1.42 -13.15 -12.81
N PRO A 43 0.83 -14.16 -13.46
CA PRO A 43 -0.19 -14.98 -12.84
C PRO A 43 0.26 -15.57 -11.49
N GLN A 44 1.52 -15.99 -11.37
CA GLN A 44 2.08 -16.50 -10.11
C GLN A 44 2.07 -15.44 -9.02
N TYR A 45 2.39 -14.19 -9.32
CA TYR A 45 2.29 -13.07 -8.35
C TYR A 45 0.87 -12.92 -7.83
N TYR A 46 -0.12 -12.89 -8.72
CA TYR A 46 -1.52 -12.74 -8.33
C TYR A 46 -2.06 -13.97 -7.59
N GLU A 47 -1.60 -15.17 -7.88
CA GLU A 47 -1.92 -16.39 -7.11
C GLU A 47 -1.40 -16.28 -5.68
N ILE A 48 -0.17 -15.81 -5.48
CA ILE A 48 0.42 -15.58 -4.16
C ILE A 48 -0.35 -14.47 -3.44
N GLU A 49 -0.70 -13.39 -4.13
CA GLU A 49 -1.50 -12.29 -3.57
C GLU A 49 -2.83 -12.76 -2.97
N GLN A 50 -3.50 -13.74 -3.61
CA GLN A 50 -4.75 -14.31 -3.09
C GLN A 50 -4.57 -15.04 -1.75
N THR A 51 -3.35 -15.34 -1.34
CA THR A 51 -3.04 -16.00 -0.05
C THR A 51 -2.72 -15.00 1.06
N THR A 52 -2.73 -13.70 0.79
CA THR A 52 -2.44 -12.65 1.76
C THR A 52 -3.60 -12.44 2.75
N ASP A 53 -3.40 -11.58 3.72
CA ASP A 53 -4.41 -11.30 4.75
C ASP A 53 -5.68 -10.65 4.18
N LEU A 54 -6.81 -10.85 4.86
CA LEU A 54 -8.10 -10.26 4.47
C LEU A 54 -8.22 -8.77 4.82
N TRP A 55 -7.16 -8.14 5.31
CA TRP A 55 -7.03 -6.71 5.45
C TRP A 55 -5.87 -6.22 4.58
N SER A 56 -6.15 -5.31 3.67
CA SER A 56 -5.17 -4.74 2.73
C SER A 56 -5.05 -3.23 2.93
N PHE A 57 -3.82 -2.77 3.13
CA PHE A 57 -3.48 -1.35 3.22
C PHE A 57 -2.86 -0.88 1.91
N ASN A 58 -3.36 0.24 1.40
CA ASN A 58 -2.84 0.88 0.19
C ASN A 58 -2.94 2.41 0.33
N THR A 59 -2.64 3.16 -0.74
CA THR A 59 -2.78 4.61 -0.79
C THR A 59 -3.77 5.05 -1.87
N GLY A 60 -4.48 6.14 -1.62
CA GLY A 60 -5.37 6.71 -2.63
C GLY A 60 -4.64 7.06 -3.91
N ARG A 61 -3.37 7.51 -3.82
CA ARG A 61 -2.53 7.80 -4.99
C ARG A 61 -2.34 6.59 -5.91
N VAL A 62 -2.02 5.42 -5.35
CA VAL A 62 -1.88 4.18 -6.13
C VAL A 62 -3.23 3.82 -6.76
N GLN A 63 -4.31 3.93 -6.01
CA GLN A 63 -5.65 3.58 -6.49
C GLN A 63 -6.16 4.54 -7.58
N GLU A 64 -5.82 5.82 -7.49
CA GLU A 64 -6.08 6.80 -8.57
C GLU A 64 -5.38 6.38 -9.87
N LYS A 65 -4.08 6.01 -9.81
CA LYS A 65 -3.31 5.50 -10.97
C LYS A 65 -3.97 4.26 -11.59
N MET A 66 -4.54 3.42 -10.76
CA MET A 66 -5.30 2.25 -11.19
C MET A 66 -6.67 2.59 -11.78
N GLY A 67 -7.04 3.87 -11.81
CA GLY A 67 -8.27 4.38 -12.43
C GLY A 67 -9.54 4.19 -11.60
N VAL A 68 -9.42 3.95 -10.29
CA VAL A 68 -10.55 3.67 -9.39
C VAL A 68 -11.62 4.78 -9.41
N ASN A 69 -11.21 6.01 -9.65
CA ASN A 69 -12.13 7.16 -9.74
C ASN A 69 -13.10 7.13 -10.94
N GLN A 70 -12.91 6.17 -11.87
CA GLN A 70 -13.68 6.08 -13.10
C GLN A 70 -14.09 4.64 -13.46
N LYS A 71 -13.59 3.64 -12.73
CA LYS A 71 -13.95 2.23 -12.96
C LYS A 71 -15.41 1.94 -12.59
N PRO A 72 -16.07 1.03 -13.29
CA PRO A 72 -17.35 0.48 -12.85
C PRO A 72 -17.25 -0.05 -11.41
N TYR A 73 -18.32 0.07 -10.65
CA TYR A 73 -18.34 -0.49 -9.29
C TYR A 73 -18.18 -2.00 -9.34
N PRO A 74 -17.28 -2.54 -8.52
CA PRO A 74 -17.00 -3.98 -8.47
C PRO A 74 -18.02 -4.73 -7.62
N ASP A 75 -18.02 -6.04 -7.75
CA ASP A 75 -18.64 -6.91 -6.79
C ASP A 75 -17.90 -6.85 -5.44
N LYS A 76 -18.65 -7.16 -4.37
CA LYS A 76 -18.13 -7.19 -3.02
C LYS A 76 -17.16 -8.36 -2.84
N THR A 77 -15.99 -8.09 -2.27
CA THR A 77 -14.99 -9.10 -1.93
C THR A 77 -14.97 -9.40 -0.43
N PRO A 78 -14.37 -10.51 0.03
CA PRO A 78 -14.20 -10.76 1.46
C PRO A 78 -13.13 -9.87 2.12
N VAL A 79 -12.44 -9.02 1.35
CA VAL A 79 -11.33 -8.20 1.83
C VAL A 79 -11.84 -6.90 2.43
N SER A 80 -11.25 -6.48 3.54
CA SER A 80 -11.37 -5.15 4.11
C SER A 80 -10.21 -4.29 3.65
N PHE A 81 -10.48 -3.05 3.25
CA PHE A 81 -9.45 -2.14 2.72
C PHE A 81 -9.21 -0.98 3.67
N VAL A 82 -7.94 -0.62 3.80
CA VAL A 82 -7.47 0.58 4.48
C VAL A 82 -6.75 1.44 3.46
N LEU A 83 -7.18 2.67 3.26
CA LEU A 83 -6.50 3.59 2.36
C LEU A 83 -6.02 4.83 3.11
N LEU A 84 -4.75 5.17 2.90
CA LEU A 84 -4.21 6.47 3.28
C LEU A 84 -4.38 7.42 2.09
N ASP A 85 -5.23 8.43 2.25
CA ASP A 85 -5.48 9.42 1.21
C ASP A 85 -5.85 10.78 1.75
N ASN A 86 -5.40 11.82 1.05
CA ASN A 86 -5.80 13.19 1.32
C ASN A 86 -6.54 13.84 0.14
N ASN A 87 -6.17 13.53 -1.12
CA ASN A 87 -6.63 14.32 -2.25
C ASN A 87 -6.80 13.53 -3.57
N HIS A 88 -6.60 12.20 -3.57
CA HIS A 88 -6.55 11.44 -4.82
C HIS A 88 -7.87 10.75 -5.14
N LEU A 89 -8.62 10.34 -4.10
CA LEU A 89 -9.92 9.71 -4.31
C LEU A 89 -11.02 10.76 -4.45
N THR A 90 -11.83 10.60 -5.48
CA THR A 90 -13.11 11.30 -5.64
C THR A 90 -14.21 10.57 -4.85
N GLU A 91 -15.42 11.16 -4.76
CA GLU A 91 -16.60 10.47 -4.20
C GLU A 91 -16.85 9.12 -4.90
N HIS A 92 -16.63 9.04 -6.21
CA HIS A 92 -16.73 7.79 -6.96
C HIS A 92 -15.71 6.76 -6.48
N GLY A 93 -14.44 7.15 -6.30
CA GLY A 93 -13.38 6.27 -5.82
C GLY A 93 -13.63 5.78 -4.39
N VAL A 94 -14.14 6.63 -3.51
CA VAL A 94 -14.57 6.23 -2.16
C VAL A 94 -15.71 5.23 -2.24
N THR A 95 -16.76 5.53 -3.02
CA THR A 95 -17.91 4.62 -3.22
C THR A 95 -17.48 3.30 -3.82
N TYR A 96 -16.52 3.30 -4.76
CA TYR A 96 -15.94 2.08 -5.33
C TYR A 96 -15.41 1.15 -4.22
N PHE A 97 -14.65 1.69 -3.25
CA PHE A 97 -14.15 0.88 -2.13
C PHE A 97 -15.24 0.49 -1.15
N CYS A 98 -16.26 1.31 -0.93
CA CYS A 98 -17.42 0.92 -0.13
C CYS A 98 -18.13 -0.31 -0.74
N LYS A 99 -18.30 -0.35 -2.06
CA LYS A 99 -18.91 -1.49 -2.76
C LYS A 99 -18.01 -2.74 -2.73
N LYS A 100 -16.70 -2.56 -2.88
CA LYS A 100 -15.71 -3.65 -2.93
C LYS A 100 -15.47 -4.32 -1.58
N SER A 101 -15.50 -3.56 -0.48
CA SER A 101 -14.94 -3.95 0.82
C SER A 101 -15.96 -4.55 1.77
N GLN A 102 -15.52 -5.47 2.65
CA GLN A 102 -16.27 -5.80 3.87
C GLN A 102 -16.31 -4.61 4.82
N VAL A 103 -15.14 -4.08 5.17
CA VAL A 103 -14.95 -2.84 5.91
C VAL A 103 -14.02 -1.96 5.08
N PHE A 104 -14.34 -0.68 4.95
CA PHE A 104 -13.46 0.30 4.33
C PHE A 104 -13.07 1.37 5.34
N VAL A 105 -11.78 1.49 5.61
CA VAL A 105 -11.23 2.50 6.50
C VAL A 105 -10.40 3.48 5.66
N LEU A 106 -10.74 4.74 5.72
CA LEU A 106 -9.97 5.83 5.15
C LEU A 106 -9.20 6.57 6.25
N ILE A 107 -7.89 6.66 6.11
CA ILE A 107 -7.02 7.48 6.97
C ILE A 107 -6.72 8.75 6.21
N THR A 108 -7.03 9.91 6.80
CA THR A 108 -6.84 11.20 6.14
C THR A 108 -6.46 12.31 7.11
N SER A 109 -5.70 13.31 6.63
CA SER A 109 -5.46 14.59 7.31
C SER A 109 -6.28 15.73 6.67
N ASN A 110 -7.07 15.43 5.63
CA ASN A 110 -7.89 16.41 4.92
C ASN A 110 -9.30 16.44 5.52
N LYS A 111 -9.67 17.57 6.14
CA LYS A 111 -11.01 17.78 6.72
C LYS A 111 -12.12 17.89 5.65
N ASP A 112 -11.72 18.21 4.43
CA ASP A 112 -12.64 18.40 3.29
C ASP A 112 -12.56 17.20 2.32
N HIS A 113 -12.11 16.04 2.79
CA HIS A 113 -12.02 14.85 1.95
C HIS A 113 -13.40 14.41 1.47
N PRO A 114 -13.58 14.05 0.17
CA PRO A 114 -14.88 13.64 -0.39
C PRO A 114 -15.58 12.51 0.36
N ALA A 115 -14.85 11.68 1.09
CA ALA A 115 -15.41 10.60 1.91
C ALA A 115 -16.42 11.08 2.96
N TYR A 116 -16.32 12.31 3.44
CA TYR A 116 -17.29 12.86 4.40
C TYR A 116 -18.69 13.07 3.82
N ASN A 117 -18.80 13.10 2.49
CA ASN A 117 -20.08 13.21 1.80
C ASN A 117 -20.75 11.85 1.55
N ILE A 118 -20.07 10.74 1.82
CA ILE A 118 -20.54 9.38 1.51
C ILE A 118 -21.21 8.77 2.73
N GLN A 119 -22.42 8.27 2.56
CA GLN A 119 -23.20 7.60 3.60
C GLN A 119 -23.27 6.09 3.29
N GLU A 120 -22.24 5.35 3.69
CA GLU A 120 -22.17 3.90 3.56
C GLU A 120 -21.80 3.29 4.90
N ASN A 121 -22.54 2.26 5.33
CA ASN A 121 -22.41 1.68 6.67
C ASN A 121 -21.05 1.03 6.95
N ASN A 122 -20.31 0.65 5.90
CA ASN A 122 -19.00 0.02 6.01
C ASN A 122 -17.84 1.00 5.80
N LEU A 123 -18.12 2.31 5.61
CA LEU A 123 -17.11 3.35 5.54
C LEU A 123 -16.81 3.90 6.94
N HIS A 124 -15.54 3.92 7.29
CA HIS A 124 -15.03 4.52 8.51
C HIS A 124 -13.89 5.49 8.17
N ILE A 125 -13.83 6.63 8.83
CA ILE A 125 -12.81 7.66 8.59
C ILE A 125 -12.01 7.87 9.86
N ILE A 126 -10.70 7.62 9.77
CA ILE A 126 -9.73 7.97 10.81
C ILE A 126 -9.10 9.30 10.41
N PHE A 127 -9.53 10.38 11.07
CA PHE A 127 -8.94 11.69 10.86
C PHE A 127 -7.74 11.89 11.78
N GLN A 128 -6.62 12.32 11.20
CA GLN A 128 -5.43 12.68 11.95
C GLN A 128 -4.84 13.98 11.41
N GLU A 129 -4.85 15.05 12.19
CA GLU A 129 -4.27 16.33 11.77
C GLU A 129 -2.79 16.20 11.36
N LYS A 130 -2.06 15.34 12.07
CA LYS A 130 -0.72 14.90 11.74
C LYS A 130 -0.70 13.37 11.68
N LEU A 131 -0.31 12.82 10.55
CA LEU A 131 -0.27 11.38 10.33
C LEU A 131 0.61 10.67 11.36
N SER A 132 0.03 9.71 12.06
CA SER A 132 0.68 8.74 12.93
C SER A 132 0.25 7.33 12.53
N LEU A 133 1.08 6.65 11.74
CA LEU A 133 0.81 5.26 11.35
C LEU A 133 0.65 4.34 12.56
N LYS A 134 1.39 4.63 13.64
CA LYS A 134 1.35 3.88 14.89
C LYS A 134 -0.03 3.94 15.54
N ASP A 135 -0.62 5.13 15.63
CA ASP A 135 -1.93 5.33 16.24
C ASP A 135 -3.04 4.82 15.33
N ALA A 136 -2.90 5.01 14.00
CA ALA A 136 -3.82 4.43 13.03
C ALA A 136 -3.87 2.89 13.09
N LEU A 137 -2.71 2.22 13.20
CA LEU A 137 -2.65 0.77 13.37
C LEU A 137 -3.26 0.30 14.70
N HIS A 138 -3.05 1.04 15.78
CA HIS A 138 -3.70 0.74 17.04
C HIS A 138 -5.22 0.82 16.92
N GLU A 139 -5.74 1.87 16.30
CA GLU A 139 -7.18 2.05 16.07
C GLU A 139 -7.75 0.97 15.15
N LEU A 140 -7.04 0.60 14.07
CA LEU A 140 -7.44 -0.49 13.19
C LEU A 140 -7.65 -1.80 13.96
N LYS A 141 -6.78 -2.11 14.91
CA LYS A 141 -6.92 -3.32 15.72
C LYS A 141 -8.02 -3.20 16.76
N SER A 142 -8.03 -2.13 17.54
CA SER A 142 -8.92 -1.97 18.68
C SER A 142 -10.38 -1.74 18.28
N SER A 143 -10.62 -0.96 17.22
CA SER A 143 -11.97 -0.54 16.82
C SER A 143 -12.55 -1.37 15.68
N TYR A 144 -11.71 -1.92 14.79
CA TYR A 144 -12.17 -2.62 13.58
C TYR A 144 -11.76 -4.09 13.54
N GLY A 145 -11.06 -4.60 14.56
CA GLY A 145 -10.69 -6.01 14.64
C GLY A 145 -9.63 -6.46 13.63
N CYS A 146 -8.87 -5.54 13.06
CA CYS A 146 -7.77 -5.85 12.17
C CYS A 146 -6.62 -6.50 12.96
N ASN A 147 -6.47 -7.81 12.87
CA ASN A 147 -5.40 -8.53 13.56
C ASN A 147 -4.14 -8.71 12.71
N LYS A 148 -4.31 -8.80 11.39
CA LYS A 148 -3.24 -8.92 10.41
C LYS A 148 -3.54 -7.97 9.25
N LEU A 149 -2.51 -7.34 8.71
CA LEU A 149 -2.62 -6.32 7.68
C LEU A 149 -1.53 -6.50 6.62
N THR A 150 -1.92 -6.77 5.40
CA THR A 150 -1.02 -6.76 4.24
C THR A 150 -0.88 -5.34 3.72
N ILE A 151 0.36 -4.88 3.53
CA ILE A 151 0.70 -3.54 3.07
C ILE A 151 1.19 -3.62 1.63
N GLN A 152 0.52 -2.89 0.74
CA GLN A 152 0.80 -2.81 -0.70
C GLN A 152 0.79 -1.35 -1.11
N SER A 153 1.74 -0.56 -0.62
CA SER A 153 1.78 0.88 -0.83
C SER A 153 3.01 1.34 -1.62
N GLY A 154 3.02 2.59 -2.01
CA GLY A 154 4.17 3.18 -2.71
C GLY A 154 5.39 3.36 -1.80
N GLY A 155 6.58 3.44 -2.39
CA GLY A 155 7.86 3.44 -1.69
C GLY A 155 7.98 4.48 -0.57
N THR A 156 7.39 5.66 -0.74
CA THR A 156 7.41 6.71 0.30
C THR A 156 6.68 6.26 1.57
N VAL A 157 5.48 5.68 1.43
CA VAL A 157 4.71 5.20 2.59
C VAL A 157 5.35 3.95 3.18
N ASN A 158 5.88 3.05 2.35
CA ASN A 158 6.69 1.93 2.81
C ASN A 158 7.88 2.41 3.65
N GLY A 159 8.53 3.50 3.23
CA GLY A 159 9.60 4.16 3.98
C GLY A 159 9.15 4.66 5.36
N LEU A 160 7.94 5.22 5.47
CA LEU A 160 7.38 5.63 6.77
C LEU A 160 7.15 4.43 7.69
N PHE A 161 6.58 3.33 7.18
CA PHE A 161 6.41 2.10 7.96
C PHE A 161 7.76 1.55 8.44
N LEU A 162 8.76 1.51 7.56
CA LEU A 162 10.09 1.01 7.87
C LEU A 162 10.73 1.82 9.01
N ARG A 163 10.77 3.16 8.86
CA ARG A 163 11.39 4.05 9.87
C ARG A 163 10.66 4.04 11.21
N ALA A 164 9.36 3.80 11.18
CA ALA A 164 8.56 3.64 12.41
C ALA A 164 8.66 2.23 13.01
N LYS A 165 9.44 1.29 12.40
CA LYS A 165 9.59 -0.11 12.81
C LYS A 165 8.24 -0.83 12.90
N LEU A 166 7.40 -0.61 11.88
CA LEU A 166 6.02 -1.10 11.83
C LEU A 166 5.84 -2.30 10.89
N PHE A 167 6.89 -2.84 10.28
CA PHE A 167 6.84 -4.12 9.56
C PHE A 167 7.24 -5.27 10.49
N ASP A 168 6.40 -6.31 10.54
CA ASP A 168 6.72 -7.58 11.19
C ASP A 168 7.31 -8.57 10.18
N TYR A 169 6.80 -8.54 8.93
CA TYR A 169 7.23 -9.38 7.81
C TYR A 169 7.37 -8.56 6.54
N ILE A 170 8.23 -9.05 5.64
CA ILE A 170 8.39 -8.52 4.30
C ILE A 170 8.43 -9.71 3.34
N ASP A 171 7.43 -9.81 2.49
CA ASP A 171 7.30 -10.79 1.43
C ASP A 171 7.43 -10.06 0.09
N VAL A 172 8.42 -10.42 -0.71
CA VAL A 172 8.72 -9.76 -1.99
C VAL A 172 8.75 -10.78 -3.10
N VAL A 173 7.96 -10.54 -4.13
CA VAL A 173 8.05 -11.25 -5.41
C VAL A 173 8.97 -10.46 -6.33
N VAL A 174 10.01 -11.11 -6.84
CA VAL A 174 11.02 -10.46 -7.68
C VAL A 174 10.79 -10.81 -9.14
N ALA A 175 10.43 -9.81 -9.95
CA ALA A 175 10.38 -9.95 -11.39
C ALA A 175 11.80 -10.00 -11.98
N PRO A 176 12.09 -10.89 -12.95
CA PRO A 176 13.41 -11.06 -13.52
C PRO A 176 13.76 -9.96 -14.53
N VAL A 177 13.70 -8.70 -14.08
CA VAL A 177 13.98 -7.51 -14.89
C VAL A 177 14.80 -6.50 -14.11
N LEU A 178 15.63 -5.75 -14.78
CA LEU A 178 16.36 -4.58 -14.29
C LEU A 178 15.75 -3.34 -14.92
N ILE A 179 15.38 -2.36 -14.13
CA ILE A 179 14.75 -1.12 -14.58
C ILE A 179 15.73 0.05 -14.51
N GLY A 180 16.44 0.19 -13.41
CA GLY A 180 17.34 1.31 -13.19
C GLY A 180 16.62 2.64 -12.91
N GLY A 181 17.39 3.73 -13.02
CA GLY A 181 16.89 5.09 -12.85
C GLY A 181 16.84 5.55 -11.39
N LYS A 182 17.52 6.68 -11.10
CA LYS A 182 17.55 7.27 -9.76
C LYS A 182 16.15 7.72 -9.30
N GLU A 183 15.37 8.30 -10.22
CA GLU A 183 14.05 8.87 -9.94
C GLU A 183 12.92 7.82 -10.08
N THR A 184 13.24 6.59 -10.47
CA THR A 184 12.26 5.49 -10.54
C THR A 184 11.93 5.01 -9.14
N ALA A 185 10.64 4.96 -8.78
CA ALA A 185 10.17 4.55 -7.46
C ALA A 185 10.72 3.17 -7.06
N SER A 186 11.21 3.08 -5.82
CA SER A 186 11.76 1.86 -5.23
C SER A 186 10.81 1.29 -4.18
N LEU A 187 11.07 0.04 -3.78
CA LEU A 187 10.31 -0.61 -2.71
C LEU A 187 10.25 0.23 -1.44
N ILE A 188 11.36 0.89 -1.10
CA ILE A 188 11.50 1.79 0.03
C ILE A 188 12.11 3.09 -0.45
N ASP A 189 11.35 4.18 -0.35
CA ASP A 189 11.78 5.54 -0.67
C ASP A 189 11.70 6.46 0.56
N GLY A 190 11.84 7.74 0.35
CA GLY A 190 11.79 8.79 1.38
C GLY A 190 13.15 9.39 1.68
N SER A 191 13.28 10.03 2.84
CA SER A 191 14.51 10.74 3.20
C SER A 191 15.71 9.79 3.31
N SER A 192 16.82 10.17 2.72
CA SER A 192 18.09 9.45 2.86
C SER A 192 18.61 9.53 4.29
N ILE A 193 19.31 8.48 4.72
CA ILE A 193 20.11 8.54 5.95
C ILE A 193 21.32 9.42 5.68
N THR A 194 21.46 10.48 6.46
CA THR A 194 22.56 11.45 6.31
C THR A 194 23.66 11.30 7.36
N SER A 195 23.47 10.41 8.34
CA SER A 195 24.47 10.13 9.36
C SER A 195 25.65 9.37 8.77
N GLU A 196 26.86 9.80 9.06
CA GLU A 196 28.10 9.07 8.71
C GLU A 196 28.25 7.76 9.53
N ASN A 197 27.55 7.67 10.66
CA ASN A 197 27.47 6.48 11.51
C ASN A 197 26.02 6.07 11.70
N PRO A 198 25.39 5.42 10.71
CA PRO A 198 24.02 4.95 10.87
C PRO A 198 23.98 3.93 12.01
N SER A 199 23.17 4.21 13.03
CA SER A 199 22.95 3.29 14.12
C SER A 199 22.12 2.09 13.66
N SER A 200 22.18 0.97 14.39
CA SER A 200 21.28 -0.17 14.17
C SER A 200 19.79 0.21 14.24
N ASP A 201 19.50 1.40 14.77
CA ASP A 201 18.14 1.95 14.85
C ASP A 201 17.67 2.55 13.52
N ASP A 202 18.59 2.87 12.61
CA ASP A 202 18.22 3.59 11.39
C ASP A 202 17.70 2.69 10.27
N THR A 203 17.98 1.35 10.23
CA THR A 203 17.72 0.72 8.94
C THR A 203 17.64 -0.79 8.82
N ILE A 204 17.81 -1.62 9.81
CA ILE A 204 17.91 -3.05 9.54
C ILE A 204 16.66 -3.80 9.98
N ILE A 205 15.83 -4.15 8.99
CA ILE A 205 14.90 -5.27 9.11
C ILE A 205 15.65 -6.52 8.69
N LYS A 206 15.61 -7.57 9.49
CA LYS A 206 15.99 -8.90 9.03
C LYS A 206 15.01 -9.31 7.94
N ILE A 207 15.50 -9.47 6.71
CA ILE A 207 14.69 -10.05 5.64
C ILE A 207 14.31 -11.44 6.07
N ILE A 208 13.01 -11.71 6.11
CA ILE A 208 12.48 -12.91 6.75
C ILE A 208 12.12 -13.96 5.70
N ARG A 209 11.81 -13.56 4.46
CA ARG A 209 11.35 -14.49 3.43
C ARG A 209 11.56 -13.94 2.01
N PHE A 210 12.16 -14.75 1.14
CA PHE A 210 12.10 -14.59 -0.32
C PHE A 210 11.16 -15.65 -0.89
N ILE A 211 10.27 -15.25 -1.78
CA ILE A 211 9.37 -16.14 -2.53
C ILE A 211 9.70 -16.03 -4.01
#